data_fbddfcd84811b2f65a4ed63250843401
#
_entry.id   fbddfcd84811b2f65a4ed63250843401
#
_cell.length_a   1.000
_cell.length_b   1.000
_cell.length_c   1.000
_cell.angle_alpha   90.00
_cell.angle_beta   90.00
_cell.angle_gamma   90.00
#
_symmetry.space_group_name_H-M   'P 1'
#
loop_
_entity.id
_entity.type
_entity.pdbx_description
1 polymer ?
#
loop_
_entity_poly.entity_id
_entity_poly.type
_entity_poly.pdbx_seq_one_letter_code
_entity_poly.pdbx_strand_id
1 'polypeptide(L)'
;RLAEYRASTLADILSAKKFIEAIVNSIDDPIIGLNMDREILFINEEALNVLNLKRGNVIRKSAEELSLKNDLLRRLIRELVTPGDQKEPLKIYADDKESYFKASYIPIINTDAGKDEPSKLGDVILLKNITEFKELDSAKTTFISTISHELKTPIAAIMMSLQLLEDKRVGALNDEQEQLSKSIKESSERLLSITGELLNMTQVEAGKLQLMPKITKPIELIEYAIKANQVQADKFNIQIEVEYPEEKIGKLFVDSEKIAWVLTNLLSNAIRYSKENGCVVIGARQEGDMIDLYVQDFGKGIDPRYHKSIFDRYFRVPGTKVQGSGLGLSISKDFVEAQITFQAW
;
A
#
# COMPACT_ATOMS: atom_id res chain seq x y z
N ARG A 1 -14.29 50.80 41.16
CA ARG A 1 -13.14 50.55 40.21
C ARG A 1 -12.67 49.10 40.22
N LEU A 2 -12.32 48.51 41.44
CA LEU A 2 -11.81 47.10 41.45
C LEU A 2 -12.89 46.07 41.13
N ALA A 3 -14.16 46.31 41.55
CA ALA A 3 -15.30 45.46 41.22
C ALA A 3 -15.70 45.56 39.76
N GLU A 4 -15.65 46.73 39.15
CA GLU A 4 -15.92 46.97 37.73
C GLU A 4 -14.83 46.32 36.86
N TYR A 5 -13.57 46.45 37.23
CA TYR A 5 -12.46 45.79 36.53
C TYR A 5 -12.58 44.27 36.57
N ARG A 6 -12.90 43.67 37.73
CA ARG A 6 -13.17 42.24 37.88
C ARG A 6 -14.37 41.78 37.06
N ALA A 7 -15.43 42.55 37.03
CA ALA A 7 -16.63 42.23 36.24
C ALA A 7 -16.34 42.27 34.71
N SER A 8 -15.56 43.28 34.24
CA SER A 8 -15.13 43.37 32.86
C SER A 8 -14.23 42.19 32.47
N THR A 9 -13.20 41.89 33.27
CA THR A 9 -12.30 40.78 33.03
C THR A 9 -13.02 39.42 32.99
N LEU A 10 -14.02 39.23 33.90
CA LEU A 10 -14.83 38.01 33.93
C LEU A 10 -15.71 37.90 32.69
N ALA A 11 -16.29 39.02 32.24
CA ALA A 11 -17.11 39.07 30.99
C ALA A 11 -16.27 38.75 29.76
N ASP A 12 -15.06 39.27 29.67
CA ASP A 12 -14.09 39.00 28.60
C ASP A 12 -13.70 37.50 28.53
N ILE A 13 -13.38 36.91 29.69
CA ILE A 13 -13.06 35.48 29.82
C ILE A 13 -14.28 34.64 29.40
N LEU A 14 -15.49 34.97 29.85
CA LEU A 14 -16.70 34.24 29.47
C LEU A 14 -17.00 34.36 28.00
N SER A 15 -16.78 35.53 27.42
CA SER A 15 -16.94 35.75 25.96
C SER A 15 -15.93 34.92 25.17
N ALA A 16 -14.67 34.95 25.53
CA ALA A 16 -13.62 34.13 24.90
C ALA A 16 -13.94 32.64 25.02
N LYS A 17 -14.41 32.19 26.17
CA LYS A 17 -14.82 30.79 26.38
C LYS A 17 -15.95 30.39 25.45
N LYS A 18 -17.03 31.21 25.37
CA LYS A 18 -18.16 30.95 24.46
C LYS A 18 -17.73 30.91 23.00
N PHE A 19 -16.81 31.81 22.62
CA PHE A 19 -16.29 31.87 21.26
C PHE A 19 -15.52 30.60 20.91
N ILE A 20 -14.64 30.12 21.80
CA ILE A 20 -13.90 28.86 21.64
C ILE A 20 -14.85 27.67 21.55
N GLU A 21 -15.86 27.60 22.45
CA GLU A 21 -16.88 26.55 22.40
C GLU A 21 -17.67 26.57 21.08
N ALA A 22 -18.00 27.73 20.54
CA ALA A 22 -18.67 27.85 19.24
C ALA A 22 -17.78 27.37 18.09
N ILE A 23 -16.48 27.75 18.09
CA ILE A 23 -15.53 27.27 17.09
C ILE A 23 -15.43 25.75 17.12
N VAL A 24 -15.21 25.17 18.31
CA VAL A 24 -15.04 23.72 18.47
C VAL A 24 -16.30 22.96 18.03
N ASN A 25 -17.50 23.50 18.30
CA ASN A 25 -18.76 22.90 17.89
C ASN A 25 -19.09 23.13 16.40
N SER A 26 -18.42 24.06 15.72
CA SER A 26 -18.58 24.25 14.27
C SER A 26 -17.69 23.33 13.42
N ILE A 27 -16.86 22.54 14.07
CA ILE A 27 -15.99 21.55 13.40
C ILE A 27 -16.76 20.24 13.27
N ASP A 28 -16.87 19.75 12.05
CA ASP A 28 -17.60 18.51 11.71
C ASP A 28 -16.84 17.23 12.15
N ASP A 29 -15.54 17.34 12.40
CA ASP A 29 -14.76 16.22 12.92
C ASP A 29 -14.94 16.08 14.45
N PRO A 30 -15.13 14.88 15.02
CA PRO A 30 -15.19 14.65 16.45
C PRO A 30 -13.90 15.06 17.17
N ILE A 31 -14.03 15.90 18.20
CA ILE A 31 -12.90 16.43 18.99
C ILE A 31 -13.14 16.22 20.48
N ILE A 32 -12.13 15.71 21.18
CA ILE A 32 -12.11 15.50 22.61
C ILE A 32 -10.82 16.13 23.18
N GLY A 33 -10.94 17.05 24.10
CA GLY A 33 -9.80 17.63 24.82
C GLY A 33 -9.69 17.09 26.23
N LEU A 34 -8.50 16.65 26.59
CA LEU A 34 -8.15 16.06 27.88
C LEU A 34 -7.11 16.90 28.60
N ASN A 35 -7.20 17.03 29.95
CA ASN A 35 -6.13 17.57 30.77
C ASN A 35 -5.06 16.49 31.06
N MET A 36 -4.06 16.86 31.84
CA MET A 36 -2.98 15.94 32.28
C MET A 36 -3.48 14.78 33.14
N ASP A 37 -4.59 14.95 33.84
CA ASP A 37 -5.25 13.91 34.65
C ASP A 37 -6.24 13.08 33.82
N ARG A 38 -6.26 13.27 32.49
CA ARG A 38 -7.16 12.64 31.54
C ARG A 38 -8.65 12.89 31.80
N GLU A 39 -8.98 14.02 32.43
CA GLU A 39 -10.35 14.47 32.52
C GLU A 39 -10.74 15.20 31.23
N ILE A 40 -11.98 15.01 30.79
CA ILE A 40 -12.51 15.66 29.58
C ILE A 40 -12.78 17.13 29.87
N LEU A 41 -11.97 18.01 29.29
CA LEU A 41 -12.14 19.47 29.40
C LEU A 41 -13.18 20.00 28.43
N PHE A 42 -13.18 19.48 27.22
CA PHE A 42 -14.16 19.81 26.18
C PHE A 42 -14.40 18.63 25.26
N ILE A 43 -15.58 18.61 24.66
CA ILE A 43 -16.01 17.64 23.66
C ILE A 43 -17.06 18.33 22.78
N ASN A 44 -16.94 18.19 21.46
CA ASN A 44 -17.92 18.76 20.54
C ASN A 44 -19.12 17.82 20.33
N GLU A 45 -20.18 18.34 19.69
CA GLU A 45 -21.42 17.58 19.45
C GLU A 45 -21.17 16.33 18.59
N GLU A 46 -20.28 16.43 17.60
CA GLU A 46 -19.92 15.28 16.75
C GLU A 46 -19.23 14.15 17.55
N ALA A 47 -18.35 14.49 18.48
CA ALA A 47 -17.74 13.48 19.35
C ALA A 47 -18.76 12.87 20.33
N LEU A 48 -19.74 13.65 20.83
CA LEU A 48 -20.83 13.12 21.64
C LEU A 48 -21.69 12.14 20.83
N ASN A 49 -22.02 12.47 19.60
CA ASN A 49 -22.80 11.62 18.69
C ASN A 49 -22.06 10.30 18.40
N VAL A 50 -20.82 10.38 17.95
CA VAL A 50 -20.00 9.20 17.62
C VAL A 50 -19.75 8.31 18.83
N LEU A 51 -19.56 8.88 20.01
CA LEU A 51 -19.38 8.13 21.25
C LEU A 51 -20.71 7.73 21.92
N ASN A 52 -21.86 8.17 21.39
CA ASN A 52 -23.18 8.00 22.00
C ASN A 52 -23.20 8.42 23.49
N LEU A 53 -22.67 9.61 23.78
CA LEU A 53 -22.58 10.18 25.12
C LEU A 53 -23.43 11.45 25.24
N LYS A 54 -23.91 11.75 26.46
CA LYS A 54 -24.66 12.98 26.77
C LYS A 54 -23.75 14.01 27.44
N ARG A 55 -23.72 15.24 26.92
CA ARG A 55 -22.83 16.33 27.36
C ARG A 55 -22.81 16.56 28.87
N GLY A 56 -23.96 16.56 29.54
CA GLY A 56 -24.06 16.78 30.98
C GLY A 56 -23.36 15.72 31.86
N ASN A 57 -23.01 14.58 31.30
CA ASN A 57 -22.41 13.47 32.01
C ASN A 57 -20.93 13.22 31.70
N VAL A 58 -20.28 14.13 30.95
CA VAL A 58 -18.96 13.88 30.37
C VAL A 58 -17.91 14.90 30.81
N ILE A 59 -18.27 16.19 30.86
CA ILE A 59 -17.33 17.27 31.19
C ILE A 59 -16.80 17.14 32.63
N ARG A 60 -15.49 17.26 32.78
CA ARG A 60 -14.71 17.07 34.03
C ARG A 60 -14.80 15.68 34.66
N LYS A 61 -15.19 14.68 33.85
CA LYS A 61 -15.09 13.29 34.29
C LYS A 61 -13.83 12.65 33.69
N SER A 62 -13.32 11.66 34.38
CA SER A 62 -12.20 10.85 33.92
C SER A 62 -12.61 10.10 32.63
N ALA A 63 -11.82 10.28 31.57
CA ALA A 63 -12.00 9.56 30.32
C ALA A 63 -11.81 8.05 30.53
N GLU A 64 -11.00 7.64 31.52
CA GLU A 64 -10.79 6.25 31.89
C GLU A 64 -12.06 5.64 32.50
N GLU A 65 -12.75 6.33 33.40
CA GLU A 65 -14.02 5.85 33.99
C GLU A 65 -15.11 5.72 32.90
N LEU A 66 -15.21 6.70 32.00
CA LEU A 66 -16.18 6.65 30.91
C LEU A 66 -15.84 5.53 29.90
N SER A 67 -14.58 5.24 29.73
CA SER A 67 -14.09 4.16 28.86
C SER A 67 -14.51 2.76 29.33
N LEU A 68 -14.84 2.57 30.60
CA LEU A 68 -15.34 1.31 31.11
C LEU A 68 -16.69 0.90 30.49
N LYS A 69 -17.47 1.89 30.02
CA LYS A 69 -18.79 1.70 29.43
C LYS A 69 -18.83 2.04 27.95
N ASN A 70 -17.71 2.39 27.35
CA ASN A 70 -17.64 2.80 25.95
C ASN A 70 -16.37 2.23 25.29
N ASP A 71 -16.55 1.24 24.44
CA ASP A 71 -15.45 0.50 23.81
C ASP A 71 -14.62 1.37 22.87
N LEU A 72 -15.27 2.30 22.15
CA LEU A 72 -14.57 3.23 21.27
C LEU A 72 -13.68 4.18 22.08
N LEU A 73 -14.23 4.79 23.15
CA LEU A 73 -13.44 5.66 24.03
C LEU A 73 -12.29 4.88 24.69
N ARG A 74 -12.53 3.63 25.09
CA ARG A 74 -11.50 2.75 25.65
C ARG A 74 -10.36 2.54 24.66
N ARG A 75 -10.67 2.29 23.40
CA ARG A 75 -9.66 2.14 22.35
C ARG A 75 -8.87 3.42 22.17
N LEU A 76 -9.51 4.58 22.08
CA LEU A 76 -8.87 5.89 21.92
C LEU A 76 -7.93 6.22 23.10
N ILE A 77 -8.37 6.00 24.33
CA ILE A 77 -7.54 6.26 25.51
C ILE A 77 -6.34 5.30 25.59
N ARG A 78 -6.52 4.03 25.23
CA ARG A 78 -5.42 3.07 25.17
C ARG A 78 -4.38 3.46 24.14
N GLU A 79 -4.80 3.87 22.94
CA GLU A 79 -3.91 4.32 21.87
C GLU A 79 -3.17 5.62 22.24
N LEU A 80 -3.79 6.52 23.01
CA LEU A 80 -3.13 7.72 23.55
C LEU A 80 -1.98 7.36 24.50
N VAL A 81 -2.15 6.30 25.31
CA VAL A 81 -1.15 5.89 26.33
C VAL A 81 -0.02 5.06 25.73
N THR A 82 -0.35 4.22 24.78
CA THR A 82 0.59 3.32 24.12
C THR A 82 0.49 3.56 22.62
N PRO A 83 1.23 4.55 22.08
CA PRO A 83 1.21 4.82 20.65
C PRO A 83 1.76 3.60 19.91
N GLY A 84 0.86 2.81 19.37
CA GLY A 84 1.19 1.74 18.43
C GLY A 84 1.22 2.28 17.01
N ASP A 85 1.74 1.47 16.09
CA ASP A 85 1.74 1.78 14.66
C ASP A 85 0.29 1.75 14.13
N GLN A 86 -0.41 2.88 14.22
CA GLN A 86 -1.83 3.03 13.86
C GLN A 86 -2.00 2.92 12.34
N LYS A 87 -2.13 1.71 11.83
CA LYS A 87 -2.31 1.47 10.40
C LYS A 87 -3.77 1.38 9.97
N GLU A 88 -4.69 1.03 10.87
CA GLU A 88 -6.07 0.77 10.49
C GLU A 88 -7.04 1.87 10.94
N PRO A 89 -7.89 2.38 10.02
CA PRO A 89 -8.95 3.32 10.38
C PRO A 89 -9.94 2.70 11.37
N LEU A 90 -10.49 3.55 12.23
CA LEU A 90 -11.61 3.17 13.10
C LEU A 90 -12.87 3.04 12.27
N LYS A 91 -13.50 1.88 12.33
CA LYS A 91 -14.79 1.64 11.71
C LYS A 91 -15.88 1.88 12.76
N ILE A 92 -16.72 2.85 12.54
CA ILE A 92 -17.76 3.28 13.47
C ILE A 92 -19.10 3.21 12.77
N TYR A 93 -20.09 2.64 13.44
CA TYR A 93 -21.48 2.59 12.98
C TYR A 93 -22.24 3.72 13.69
N ALA A 94 -22.59 4.76 12.95
CA ALA A 94 -23.40 5.88 13.43
C ALA A 94 -24.45 6.24 12.38
N ASP A 95 -25.66 6.60 12.80
CA ASP A 95 -26.80 7.01 11.94
C ASP A 95 -27.11 5.98 10.82
N ASP A 96 -27.12 4.71 11.15
CA ASP A 96 -27.31 3.57 10.24
C ASP A 96 -26.31 3.52 9.06
N LYS A 97 -25.19 4.23 9.18
CA LYS A 97 -24.10 4.23 8.20
C LYS A 97 -22.79 3.78 8.83
N GLU A 98 -22.04 3.03 8.05
CA GLU A 98 -20.66 2.69 8.35
C GLU A 98 -19.77 3.86 7.97
N SER A 99 -19.04 4.40 8.93
CA SER A 99 -18.12 5.51 8.73
C SER A 99 -16.71 5.16 9.18
N TYR A 100 -15.72 5.66 8.47
CA TYR A 100 -14.31 5.42 8.74
C TYR A 100 -13.65 6.68 9.28
N PHE A 101 -12.97 6.54 10.43
CA PHE A 101 -12.28 7.63 11.07
C PHE A 101 -10.80 7.33 11.27
N LYS A 102 -9.96 8.34 11.11
CA LYS A 102 -8.55 8.29 11.47
C LYS A 102 -8.35 9.10 12.75
N ALA A 103 -7.90 8.42 13.83
CA ALA A 103 -7.58 9.09 15.07
C ALA A 103 -6.23 9.83 14.95
N SER A 104 -6.16 11.03 15.52
CA SER A 104 -4.94 11.83 15.67
C SER A 104 -4.86 12.34 17.10
N TYR A 105 -3.68 12.23 17.70
CA TYR A 105 -3.41 12.63 19.08
C TYR A 105 -2.47 13.82 19.06
N ILE A 106 -2.95 14.97 19.52
CA ILE A 106 -2.24 16.25 19.46
C ILE A 106 -1.95 16.73 20.86
N PRO A 107 -0.68 16.77 21.32
CA PRO A 107 -0.34 17.32 22.61
C PRO A 107 -0.55 18.84 22.61
N ILE A 108 -1.21 19.36 23.66
CA ILE A 108 -1.32 20.80 23.92
C ILE A 108 -0.12 21.22 24.74
N ILE A 109 0.71 22.10 24.19
CA ILE A 109 1.93 22.57 24.81
C ILE A 109 1.80 24.06 25.11
N ASN A 110 2.10 24.48 26.36
CA ASN A 110 2.23 25.88 26.71
C ASN A 110 3.63 26.38 26.33
N THR A 111 3.66 27.40 25.48
CA THR A 111 4.89 28.07 25.02
C THR A 111 5.03 29.46 25.60
N ASP A 112 4.63 29.69 26.88
CA ASP A 112 4.80 31.00 27.54
C ASP A 112 6.27 31.44 27.48
N ALA A 113 6.50 32.64 26.97
CA ALA A 113 7.80 33.24 26.68
C ALA A 113 8.69 33.57 27.93
N GLY A 114 8.41 32.92 29.05
CA GLY A 114 9.14 33.15 30.30
C GLY A 114 9.62 31.89 31.05
N LYS A 115 9.39 30.70 30.49
CA LYS A 115 9.91 29.44 31.07
C LYS A 115 10.80 28.73 30.06
N ASP A 116 11.96 28.30 30.51
CA ASP A 116 12.99 27.66 29.65
C ASP A 116 12.57 26.29 29.08
N GLU A 117 11.46 25.71 29.51
CA GLU A 117 10.94 24.43 28.97
C GLU A 117 9.45 24.50 28.66
N PRO A 118 9.03 24.01 27.48
CA PRO A 118 7.62 23.90 27.11
C PRO A 118 6.92 22.88 28.03
N SER A 119 5.82 23.27 28.67
CA SER A 119 5.04 22.37 29.53
C SER A 119 3.81 21.84 28.80
N LYS A 120 3.60 20.52 28.88
CA LYS A 120 2.39 19.88 28.34
C LYS A 120 1.20 20.23 29.24
N LEU A 121 0.09 20.66 28.64
CA LEU A 121 -1.16 21.01 29.34
C LEU A 121 -2.22 19.90 29.22
N GLY A 122 -2.12 19.04 28.21
CA GLY A 122 -3.08 18.00 27.94
C GLY A 122 -2.95 17.45 26.53
N ASP A 123 -3.98 16.74 26.09
CA ASP A 123 -4.05 16.14 24.75
C ASP A 123 -5.39 16.43 24.08
N VAL A 124 -5.37 16.56 22.76
CA VAL A 124 -6.57 16.57 21.92
C VAL A 124 -6.60 15.30 21.09
N ILE A 125 -7.73 14.60 21.16
CA ILE A 125 -8.06 13.49 20.26
C ILE A 125 -8.95 14.05 19.16
N LEU A 126 -8.50 13.95 17.92
CA LEU A 126 -9.23 14.33 16.72
C LEU A 126 -9.54 13.08 15.90
N LEU A 127 -10.81 12.87 15.58
CA LEU A 127 -11.26 11.77 14.70
C LEU A 127 -11.62 12.35 13.33
N LYS A 128 -10.66 12.32 12.40
CA LYS A 128 -10.91 12.78 11.04
C LYS A 128 -11.77 11.79 10.29
N ASN A 129 -12.94 12.24 9.80
CA ASN A 129 -13.77 11.41 8.93
C ASN A 129 -13.08 11.21 7.57
N ILE A 130 -12.83 9.97 7.22
CA ILE A 130 -12.19 9.55 5.96
C ILE A 130 -13.09 8.62 5.14
N THR A 131 -14.38 8.61 5.41
CA THR A 131 -15.35 7.69 4.77
C THR A 131 -15.37 7.89 3.26
N GLU A 132 -15.55 9.14 2.80
CA GLU A 132 -15.56 9.46 1.37
C GLU A 132 -14.26 9.02 0.67
N PHE A 133 -13.13 9.27 1.30
CA PHE A 133 -11.84 8.82 0.79
C PHE A 133 -11.76 7.29 0.68
N LYS A 134 -12.24 6.56 1.69
CA LYS A 134 -12.25 5.10 1.71
C LYS A 134 -13.24 4.50 0.71
N GLU A 135 -14.39 5.11 0.54
CA GLU A 135 -15.39 4.71 -0.46
C GLU A 135 -14.84 4.90 -1.87
N LEU A 136 -14.22 6.06 -2.17
CA LEU A 136 -13.60 6.35 -3.45
C LEU A 136 -12.45 5.37 -3.76
N ASP A 137 -11.59 5.10 -2.78
CA ASP A 137 -10.48 4.17 -2.90
C ASP A 137 -10.97 2.72 -3.16
N SER A 138 -12.03 2.31 -2.44
CA SER A 138 -12.66 1.01 -2.65
C SER A 138 -13.35 0.91 -4.01
N ALA A 139 -14.05 1.97 -4.44
CA ALA A 139 -14.69 2.03 -5.74
C ALA A 139 -13.65 1.97 -6.87
N LYS A 140 -12.53 2.71 -6.75
CA LYS A 140 -11.38 2.65 -7.67
C LYS A 140 -10.83 1.23 -7.80
N THR A 141 -10.60 0.57 -6.66
CA THR A 141 -10.07 -0.80 -6.64
C THR A 141 -11.03 -1.79 -7.29
N THR A 142 -12.31 -1.70 -6.97
CA THR A 142 -13.35 -2.55 -7.56
C THR A 142 -13.47 -2.33 -9.06
N PHE A 143 -13.46 -1.07 -9.51
CA PHE A 143 -13.51 -0.70 -10.92
C PHE A 143 -12.34 -1.31 -11.70
N ILE A 144 -11.10 -1.15 -11.21
CA ILE A 144 -9.92 -1.69 -11.89
C ILE A 144 -9.95 -3.23 -11.92
N SER A 145 -10.39 -3.86 -10.83
CA SER A 145 -10.54 -5.32 -10.78
C SER A 145 -11.54 -5.80 -11.82
N THR A 146 -12.70 -5.15 -11.91
CA THR A 146 -13.74 -5.49 -12.89
C THR A 146 -13.24 -5.30 -14.31
N ILE A 147 -12.64 -4.15 -14.62
CA ILE A 147 -12.06 -3.88 -15.95
C ILE A 147 -11.01 -4.92 -16.33
N SER A 148 -10.14 -5.31 -15.39
CA SER A 148 -9.11 -6.33 -15.65
C SER A 148 -9.72 -7.68 -16.00
N HIS A 149 -10.79 -8.08 -15.33
CA HIS A 149 -11.53 -9.31 -15.66
C HIS A 149 -12.25 -9.21 -17.02
N GLU A 150 -12.93 -8.10 -17.27
CA GLU A 150 -13.67 -7.87 -18.53
C GLU A 150 -12.76 -7.75 -19.75
N LEU A 151 -11.51 -7.30 -19.58
CA LEU A 151 -10.51 -7.27 -20.64
C LEU A 151 -9.85 -8.63 -20.87
N LYS A 152 -9.64 -9.43 -19.84
CA LYS A 152 -9.00 -10.74 -19.94
C LYS A 152 -9.76 -11.69 -20.87
N THR A 153 -11.08 -11.70 -20.78
CA THR A 153 -11.95 -12.60 -21.56
C THR A 153 -11.86 -12.35 -23.08
N PRO A 154 -12.07 -11.12 -23.60
CA PRO A 154 -11.94 -10.88 -25.04
C PRO A 154 -10.51 -11.06 -25.56
N ILE A 155 -9.49 -10.71 -24.75
CA ILE A 155 -8.10 -10.95 -25.17
C ILE A 155 -7.80 -12.44 -25.26
N ALA A 156 -8.29 -13.26 -24.32
CA ALA A 156 -8.17 -14.73 -24.41
C ALA A 156 -8.87 -15.29 -25.66
N ALA A 157 -10.02 -14.74 -26.03
CA ALA A 157 -10.71 -15.11 -27.28
C ALA A 157 -9.89 -14.75 -28.53
N ILE A 158 -9.27 -13.57 -28.55
CA ILE A 158 -8.35 -13.16 -29.64
C ILE A 158 -7.17 -14.13 -29.70
N MET A 159 -6.53 -14.46 -28.59
CA MET A 159 -5.41 -15.41 -28.56
C MET A 159 -5.82 -16.81 -29.08
N MET A 160 -6.99 -17.29 -28.67
CA MET A 160 -7.51 -18.57 -29.15
C MET A 160 -7.79 -18.54 -30.65
N SER A 161 -8.35 -17.44 -31.17
CA SER A 161 -8.59 -17.26 -32.63
C SER A 161 -7.28 -17.26 -33.42
N LEU A 162 -6.23 -16.61 -32.88
CA LEU A 162 -4.90 -16.63 -33.50
C LEU A 162 -4.30 -18.05 -33.53
N GLN A 163 -4.42 -18.81 -32.40
CA GLN A 163 -3.97 -20.20 -32.37
C GLN A 163 -4.66 -21.06 -33.46
N LEU A 164 -5.97 -20.84 -33.68
CA LEU A 164 -6.71 -21.53 -34.73
C LEU A 164 -6.25 -21.10 -36.13
N LEU A 165 -5.96 -19.81 -36.34
CA LEU A 165 -5.43 -19.31 -37.61
C LEU A 165 -4.04 -19.87 -37.94
N GLU A 166 -3.20 -20.05 -36.90
CA GLU A 166 -1.84 -20.61 -37.02
C GLU A 166 -1.85 -22.14 -37.19
N ASP A 167 -3.00 -22.81 -36.97
CA ASP A 167 -3.12 -24.27 -37.14
C ASP A 167 -3.10 -24.64 -38.63
N LYS A 168 -2.11 -25.42 -39.03
CA LYS A 168 -1.93 -25.89 -40.43
C LYS A 168 -3.17 -26.61 -40.97
N ARG A 169 -4.04 -27.15 -40.12
CA ARG A 169 -5.29 -27.82 -40.54
C ARG A 169 -6.33 -26.84 -41.07
N VAL A 170 -6.26 -25.56 -40.71
CA VAL A 170 -7.16 -24.50 -41.19
C VAL A 170 -6.67 -23.97 -42.55
N GLY A 171 -5.38 -23.98 -42.78
CA GLY A 171 -4.73 -23.51 -43.99
C GLY A 171 -3.34 -22.93 -43.70
N ALA A 172 -2.50 -22.83 -44.73
CA ALA A 172 -1.22 -22.16 -44.57
C ALA A 172 -1.41 -20.64 -44.68
N LEU A 173 -0.81 -19.91 -43.76
CA LEU A 173 -0.72 -18.44 -43.81
C LEU A 173 0.38 -18.06 -44.83
N ASN A 174 0.19 -16.95 -45.52
CA ASN A 174 1.28 -16.33 -46.28
C ASN A 174 2.14 -15.49 -45.33
N ASP A 175 3.34 -15.07 -45.79
CA ASP A 175 4.34 -14.35 -44.96
C ASP A 175 3.76 -13.09 -44.33
N GLU A 176 2.90 -12.35 -45.03
CA GLU A 176 2.27 -11.14 -44.54
C GLU A 176 1.23 -11.45 -43.45
N GLN A 177 0.44 -12.51 -43.59
CA GLN A 177 -0.51 -13.00 -42.61
C GLN A 177 0.20 -13.51 -41.36
N GLU A 178 1.33 -14.21 -41.50
CA GLU A 178 2.15 -14.64 -40.35
C GLU A 178 2.68 -13.44 -39.53
N GLN A 179 3.15 -12.40 -40.25
CA GLN A 179 3.62 -11.17 -39.58
C GLN A 179 2.48 -10.46 -38.83
N LEU A 180 1.30 -10.36 -39.45
CA LEU A 180 0.13 -9.76 -38.81
C LEU A 180 -0.35 -10.57 -37.60
N SER A 181 -0.44 -11.90 -37.71
CA SER A 181 -0.79 -12.80 -36.63
C SER A 181 0.15 -12.63 -35.45
N LYS A 182 1.47 -12.61 -35.69
CA LYS A 182 2.50 -12.39 -34.70
C LYS A 182 2.36 -11.03 -34.02
N SER A 183 2.10 -9.96 -34.76
CA SER A 183 1.91 -8.61 -34.21
C SER A 183 0.69 -8.52 -33.29
N ILE A 184 -0.43 -9.15 -33.69
CA ILE A 184 -1.66 -9.19 -32.87
C ILE A 184 -1.40 -10.00 -31.61
N LYS A 185 -0.70 -11.13 -31.70
CA LYS A 185 -0.33 -11.97 -30.55
C LYS A 185 0.51 -11.20 -29.53
N GLU A 186 1.61 -10.57 -29.99
CA GLU A 186 2.48 -9.76 -29.14
C GLU A 186 1.72 -8.60 -28.46
N SER A 187 0.79 -7.96 -29.18
CA SER A 187 -0.05 -6.89 -28.63
C SER A 187 -1.04 -7.40 -27.58
N SER A 188 -1.64 -8.57 -27.81
CA SER A 188 -2.58 -9.21 -26.90
C SER A 188 -1.90 -9.69 -25.62
N GLU A 189 -0.73 -10.32 -25.71
CA GLU A 189 0.10 -10.72 -24.56
C GLU A 189 0.50 -9.50 -23.72
N ARG A 190 0.86 -8.42 -24.37
CA ARG A 190 1.19 -7.16 -23.70
C ARG A 190 0.00 -6.58 -22.94
N LEU A 191 -1.19 -6.58 -23.51
CA LEU A 191 -2.42 -6.12 -22.85
C LEU A 191 -2.72 -6.98 -21.61
N LEU A 192 -2.59 -8.30 -21.70
CA LEU A 192 -2.75 -9.21 -20.56
C LEU A 192 -1.74 -8.91 -19.43
N SER A 193 -0.47 -8.65 -19.77
CA SER A 193 0.54 -8.27 -18.78
C SER A 193 0.17 -6.97 -18.06
N ILE A 194 -0.17 -5.93 -18.83
CA ILE A 194 -0.53 -4.61 -18.25
C ILE A 194 -1.77 -4.72 -17.35
N THR A 195 -2.81 -5.45 -17.77
CA THR A 195 -4.01 -5.63 -16.95
C THR A 195 -3.72 -6.41 -15.67
N GLY A 196 -2.85 -7.42 -15.74
CA GLY A 196 -2.38 -8.18 -14.57
C GLY A 196 -1.57 -7.32 -13.59
N GLU A 197 -0.64 -6.51 -14.11
CA GLU A 197 0.15 -5.57 -13.30
C GLU A 197 -0.76 -4.53 -12.60
N LEU A 198 -1.73 -3.98 -13.32
CA LEU A 198 -2.66 -3.00 -12.77
C LEU A 198 -3.53 -3.59 -11.65
N LEU A 199 -4.00 -4.83 -11.83
CA LEU A 199 -4.76 -5.55 -10.80
C LEU A 199 -3.90 -5.81 -9.55
N ASN A 200 -2.68 -6.30 -9.71
CA ASN A 200 -1.76 -6.53 -8.60
C ASN A 200 -1.47 -5.24 -7.83
N MET A 201 -1.17 -4.14 -8.54
CA MET A 201 -0.96 -2.83 -7.94
C MET A 201 -2.15 -2.38 -7.08
N THR A 202 -3.37 -2.51 -7.59
CA THR A 202 -4.56 -2.08 -6.86
C THR A 202 -4.87 -2.94 -5.63
N GLN A 203 -4.57 -4.24 -5.69
CA GLN A 203 -4.69 -5.12 -4.51
C GLN A 203 -3.73 -4.72 -3.40
N VAL A 204 -2.49 -4.36 -3.74
CA VAL A 204 -1.49 -3.85 -2.79
C VAL A 204 -1.92 -2.51 -2.20
N GLU A 205 -2.33 -1.54 -3.04
CA GLU A 205 -2.80 -0.21 -2.58
C GLU A 205 -3.98 -0.30 -1.59
N ALA A 206 -4.91 -1.20 -1.88
CA ALA A 206 -6.08 -1.41 -1.03
C ALA A 206 -5.78 -2.18 0.27
N GLY A 207 -4.52 -2.64 0.48
CA GLY A 207 -4.18 -3.54 1.59
C GLY A 207 -4.91 -4.89 1.51
N LYS A 208 -5.41 -5.26 0.33
CA LYS A 208 -6.17 -6.50 0.09
C LYS A 208 -5.31 -7.62 -0.49
N LEU A 209 -3.99 -7.46 -0.49
CA LEU A 209 -3.09 -8.51 -0.93
C LEU A 209 -3.21 -9.70 0.02
N GLN A 210 -3.84 -10.77 -0.46
CA GLN A 210 -3.90 -12.04 0.25
C GLN A 210 -2.68 -12.88 -0.16
N LEU A 211 -1.85 -13.21 0.80
CA LEU A 211 -0.73 -14.11 0.62
C LEU A 211 -1.15 -15.54 0.98
N MET A 212 -0.71 -16.50 0.17
CA MET A 212 -0.89 -17.94 0.40
C MET A 212 0.49 -18.61 0.55
N PRO A 213 1.19 -18.40 1.69
CA PRO A 213 2.53 -18.91 1.87
C PRO A 213 2.52 -20.44 1.98
N LYS A 214 3.48 -21.05 1.32
CA LYS A 214 3.74 -22.50 1.36
C LYS A 214 5.24 -22.78 1.37
N ILE A 215 5.59 -23.95 1.87
CA ILE A 215 6.99 -24.40 1.87
C ILE A 215 7.41 -24.64 0.41
N THR A 216 8.36 -23.86 -0.07
CA THR A 216 8.80 -23.84 -1.47
C THR A 216 10.34 -23.94 -1.52
N LYS A 217 10.86 -24.66 -2.48
CA LYS A 217 12.32 -24.69 -2.73
C LYS A 217 12.70 -23.52 -3.63
N PRO A 218 13.78 -22.78 -3.32
CA PRO A 218 14.26 -21.68 -4.16
C PRO A 218 14.47 -22.08 -5.63
N ILE A 219 14.97 -23.27 -5.88
CA ILE A 219 15.24 -23.77 -7.22
C ILE A 219 13.96 -23.89 -8.07
N GLU A 220 12.83 -24.28 -7.48
CA GLU A 220 11.55 -24.40 -8.19
C GLU A 220 11.07 -23.03 -8.70
N LEU A 221 11.35 -21.96 -7.94
CA LEU A 221 11.05 -20.59 -8.33
C LEU A 221 11.94 -20.10 -9.48
N ILE A 222 13.23 -20.43 -9.42
CA ILE A 222 14.21 -20.12 -10.46
C ILE A 222 13.85 -20.83 -11.76
N GLU A 223 13.60 -22.14 -11.72
CA GLU A 223 13.21 -22.93 -12.91
C GLU A 223 11.93 -22.41 -13.55
N TYR A 224 10.96 -22.01 -12.74
CA TYR A 224 9.72 -21.38 -13.25
C TYR A 224 10.02 -20.06 -13.98
N ALA A 225 10.83 -19.18 -13.40
CA ALA A 225 11.19 -17.90 -14.00
C ALA A 225 11.96 -18.07 -15.31
N ILE A 226 12.88 -19.04 -15.38
CA ILE A 226 13.63 -19.37 -16.59
C ILE A 226 12.67 -19.84 -17.67
N LYS A 227 11.82 -20.82 -17.38
CA LYS A 227 10.85 -21.36 -18.35
C LYS A 227 9.93 -20.28 -18.88
N ALA A 228 9.48 -19.37 -18.04
CA ALA A 228 8.61 -18.25 -18.44
C ALA A 228 9.32 -17.25 -19.36
N ASN A 229 10.63 -17.11 -19.28
CA ASN A 229 11.41 -16.14 -20.06
C ASN A 229 12.23 -16.75 -21.21
N GLN A 230 12.23 -18.07 -21.38
CA GLN A 230 13.09 -18.76 -22.36
C GLN A 230 12.87 -18.24 -23.78
N VAL A 231 11.62 -18.14 -24.22
CA VAL A 231 11.28 -17.65 -25.57
C VAL A 231 11.80 -16.23 -25.79
N GLN A 232 11.75 -15.39 -24.76
CA GLN A 232 12.26 -14.03 -24.83
C GLN A 232 13.79 -14.01 -24.87
N ALA A 233 14.45 -14.83 -24.08
CA ALA A 233 15.91 -14.97 -24.09
C ALA A 233 16.41 -15.44 -25.48
N ASP A 234 15.76 -16.44 -26.04
CA ASP A 234 16.09 -16.96 -27.37
C ASP A 234 15.91 -15.87 -28.46
N LYS A 235 14.83 -15.09 -28.39
CA LYS A 235 14.56 -13.99 -29.34
C LYS A 235 15.66 -12.92 -29.34
N PHE A 236 16.29 -12.65 -28.19
CA PHE A 236 17.38 -11.67 -28.03
C PHE A 236 18.77 -12.30 -28.02
N ASN A 237 18.88 -13.62 -28.26
CA ASN A 237 20.12 -14.40 -28.15
C ASN A 237 20.83 -14.20 -26.81
N ILE A 238 20.07 -14.19 -25.72
CA ILE A 238 20.60 -14.05 -24.35
C ILE A 238 20.74 -15.45 -23.73
N GLN A 239 21.93 -15.74 -23.23
CA GLN A 239 22.20 -16.96 -22.47
C GLN A 239 21.78 -16.75 -21.02
N ILE A 240 20.93 -17.65 -20.48
CA ILE A 240 20.57 -17.66 -19.06
C ILE A 240 21.47 -18.67 -18.35
N GLU A 241 22.31 -18.20 -17.45
CA GLU A 241 23.15 -19.03 -16.59
C GLU A 241 22.54 -19.16 -15.21
N VAL A 242 22.56 -20.38 -14.65
CA VAL A 242 22.02 -20.65 -13.31
C VAL A 242 23.17 -20.89 -12.36
N GLU A 243 23.29 -20.05 -11.36
CA GLU A 243 24.21 -20.30 -10.25
C GLU A 243 23.50 -21.14 -9.18
N TYR A 244 23.85 -22.41 -9.15
CA TYR A 244 23.40 -23.33 -8.10
C TYR A 244 24.28 -23.16 -6.86
N PRO A 245 23.69 -23.07 -5.66
CA PRO A 245 24.46 -23.02 -4.43
C PRO A 245 25.26 -24.30 -4.25
N GLU A 246 26.52 -24.17 -3.83
CA GLU A 246 27.41 -25.32 -3.56
C GLU A 246 26.88 -26.20 -2.42
N GLU A 247 26.23 -25.58 -1.42
CA GLU A 247 25.60 -26.26 -0.30
C GLU A 247 24.07 -26.29 -0.45
N LYS A 248 23.45 -27.27 0.23
CA LYS A 248 21.99 -27.41 0.26
C LYS A 248 21.40 -26.24 1.03
N ILE A 249 20.73 -25.34 0.32
CA ILE A 249 19.98 -24.22 0.92
C ILE A 249 18.63 -24.66 1.49
N GLY A 250 18.15 -23.89 2.47
CA GLY A 250 16.88 -24.09 3.14
C GLY A 250 15.67 -23.95 2.20
N LYS A 251 14.51 -24.25 2.74
CA LYS A 251 13.23 -23.98 2.07
C LYS A 251 12.70 -22.62 2.53
N LEU A 252 11.98 -21.95 1.64
CA LEU A 252 11.29 -20.70 1.92
C LEU A 252 9.83 -20.97 2.31
N PHE A 253 9.30 -20.22 3.28
CA PHE A 253 7.88 -20.20 3.56
C PHE A 253 7.29 -18.91 2.97
N VAL A 254 6.88 -18.97 1.72
CA VAL A 254 6.47 -17.81 0.91
C VAL A 254 5.30 -18.14 0.00
N ASP A 255 4.59 -17.11 -0.45
CA ASP A 255 3.66 -17.24 -1.57
C ASP A 255 4.48 -17.44 -2.86
N SER A 256 4.55 -18.71 -3.30
CA SER A 256 5.38 -19.10 -4.43
C SER A 256 4.96 -18.46 -5.75
N GLU A 257 3.66 -18.13 -5.94
CA GLU A 257 3.18 -17.47 -7.16
C GLU A 257 3.66 -16.01 -7.21
N LYS A 258 3.60 -15.31 -6.09
CA LYS A 258 4.07 -13.92 -6.01
C LYS A 258 5.58 -13.82 -6.16
N ILE A 259 6.35 -14.71 -5.50
CA ILE A 259 7.82 -14.71 -5.65
C ILE A 259 8.26 -15.18 -7.04
N ALA A 260 7.60 -16.18 -7.62
CA ALA A 260 7.85 -16.57 -9.01
C ALA A 260 7.59 -15.41 -9.98
N TRP A 261 6.52 -14.64 -9.75
CA TRP A 261 6.24 -13.44 -10.53
C TRP A 261 7.35 -12.38 -10.39
N VAL A 262 7.86 -12.16 -9.17
CA VAL A 262 8.99 -11.25 -8.90
C VAL A 262 10.21 -11.66 -9.72
N LEU A 263 10.62 -12.94 -9.61
CA LEU A 263 11.77 -13.45 -10.36
C LEU A 263 11.57 -13.37 -11.88
N THR A 264 10.38 -13.69 -12.37
CA THR A 264 10.03 -13.57 -13.79
C THR A 264 10.17 -12.13 -14.27
N ASN A 265 9.71 -11.16 -13.49
CA ASN A 265 9.82 -9.73 -13.81
C ASN A 265 11.28 -9.26 -13.80
N LEU A 266 12.08 -9.66 -12.79
CA LEU A 266 13.49 -9.31 -12.72
C LEU A 266 14.26 -9.91 -13.90
N LEU A 267 14.04 -11.19 -14.21
CA LEU A 267 14.69 -11.87 -15.32
C LEU A 267 14.31 -11.28 -16.68
N SER A 268 13.01 -10.97 -16.89
CA SER A 268 12.54 -10.28 -18.08
C SER A 268 13.20 -8.91 -18.28
N ASN A 269 13.36 -8.14 -17.19
CA ASN A 269 14.07 -6.87 -17.23
C ASN A 269 15.56 -7.09 -17.57
N ALA A 270 16.23 -8.03 -16.92
CA ALA A 270 17.62 -8.36 -17.18
C ALA A 270 17.85 -8.71 -18.67
N ILE A 271 16.98 -9.55 -19.26
CA ILE A 271 17.03 -9.90 -20.69
C ILE A 271 16.84 -8.67 -21.58
N ARG A 272 15.85 -7.82 -21.30
CA ARG A 272 15.56 -6.62 -22.12
C ARG A 272 16.63 -5.54 -22.08
N TYR A 273 17.36 -5.43 -20.97
CA TYR A 273 18.40 -4.40 -20.79
C TYR A 273 19.82 -4.92 -21.05
N SER A 274 19.99 -6.24 -21.21
CA SER A 274 21.24 -6.84 -21.64
C SER A 274 21.62 -6.48 -23.08
N LYS A 275 22.90 -6.61 -23.39
CA LYS A 275 23.39 -6.48 -24.76
C LYS A 275 22.98 -7.73 -25.54
N GLU A 276 22.71 -7.57 -26.83
CA GLU A 276 22.47 -8.69 -27.75
C GLU A 276 23.64 -9.70 -27.70
N ASN A 277 23.34 -10.99 -27.73
CA ASN A 277 24.29 -12.10 -27.50
C ASN A 277 24.98 -12.05 -26.12
N GLY A 278 24.35 -11.44 -25.11
CA GLY A 278 24.87 -11.36 -23.76
C GLY A 278 24.46 -12.55 -22.89
N CYS A 279 24.80 -12.44 -21.61
CA CYS A 279 24.46 -13.39 -20.57
C CYS A 279 23.67 -12.71 -19.45
N VAL A 280 22.79 -13.46 -18.79
CA VAL A 280 22.10 -13.09 -17.55
C VAL A 280 22.26 -14.24 -16.57
N VAL A 281 22.65 -13.93 -15.34
CA VAL A 281 22.81 -14.91 -14.27
C VAL A 281 21.60 -14.85 -13.34
N ILE A 282 21.04 -16.00 -12.98
CA ILE A 282 20.00 -16.13 -11.96
C ILE A 282 20.45 -17.16 -10.93
N GLY A 283 20.26 -16.88 -9.65
CA GLY A 283 20.71 -17.79 -8.61
C GLY A 283 20.04 -17.57 -7.27
N ALA A 284 20.46 -18.43 -6.31
CA ALA A 284 20.08 -18.33 -4.92
C ALA A 284 21.29 -18.61 -4.03
N ARG A 285 21.45 -17.82 -2.96
CA ARG A 285 22.47 -18.04 -1.93
C ARG A 285 21.87 -17.91 -0.56
N GLN A 286 22.41 -18.63 0.40
CA GLN A 286 21.99 -18.52 1.79
C GLN A 286 23.07 -17.79 2.59
N GLU A 287 22.65 -16.74 3.31
CA GLU A 287 23.51 -16.01 4.24
C GLU A 287 22.83 -16.05 5.62
N GLY A 288 23.33 -16.94 6.50
CA GLY A 288 22.70 -17.20 7.79
C GLY A 288 21.28 -17.74 7.65
N ASP A 289 20.31 -17.05 8.22
CA ASP A 289 18.88 -17.40 8.15
C ASP A 289 18.15 -16.80 6.93
N MET A 290 18.86 -16.01 6.14
CA MET A 290 18.30 -15.36 4.95
C MET A 290 18.67 -16.11 3.68
N ILE A 291 17.74 -16.12 2.71
CA ILE A 291 17.99 -16.66 1.38
C ILE A 291 17.78 -15.53 0.38
N ASP A 292 18.86 -15.18 -0.31
CA ASP A 292 18.86 -14.21 -1.39
C ASP A 292 18.55 -14.92 -2.71
N LEU A 293 17.52 -14.47 -3.39
CA LEU A 293 17.23 -14.78 -4.79
C LEU A 293 17.69 -13.59 -5.63
N TYR A 294 18.56 -13.81 -6.61
CA TYR A 294 19.12 -12.71 -7.38
C TYR A 294 19.11 -12.96 -8.88
N VAL A 295 19.07 -11.87 -9.62
CA VAL A 295 19.25 -11.83 -11.07
C VAL A 295 20.29 -10.77 -11.38
N GLN A 296 21.31 -11.11 -12.14
CA GLN A 296 22.38 -10.21 -12.55
C GLN A 296 22.43 -10.09 -14.07
N ASP A 297 22.41 -8.87 -14.55
CA ASP A 297 22.64 -8.54 -15.97
C ASP A 297 23.98 -7.82 -16.15
N PHE A 298 24.50 -7.87 -17.39
CA PHE A 298 25.72 -7.19 -17.79
C PHE A 298 25.42 -6.08 -18.83
N GLY A 299 24.25 -5.47 -18.69
CA GLY A 299 23.79 -4.38 -19.53
C GLY A 299 24.50 -3.05 -19.26
N LYS A 300 23.85 -1.97 -19.64
CA LYS A 300 24.41 -0.62 -19.45
C LYS A 300 24.37 -0.09 -18.01
N GLY A 301 23.71 -0.82 -17.11
CA GLY A 301 23.47 -0.43 -15.74
C GLY A 301 22.46 0.73 -15.62
N ILE A 302 22.23 1.15 -14.37
CA ILE A 302 21.33 2.23 -14.00
C ILE A 302 22.15 3.32 -13.29
N ASP A 303 21.98 4.57 -13.70
CA ASP A 303 22.63 5.70 -13.03
C ASP A 303 22.22 5.73 -11.54
N PRO A 304 23.19 5.86 -10.60
CA PRO A 304 22.93 5.87 -9.16
C PRO A 304 21.83 6.83 -8.70
N ARG A 305 21.63 7.93 -9.43
CA ARG A 305 20.55 8.91 -9.15
C ARG A 305 19.16 8.27 -9.20
N TYR A 306 18.99 7.20 -9.97
CA TYR A 306 17.69 6.56 -10.16
C TYR A 306 17.49 5.29 -9.33
N HIS A 307 18.51 4.81 -8.58
CA HIS A 307 18.42 3.56 -7.81
C HIS A 307 17.25 3.51 -6.82
N LYS A 308 16.85 4.64 -6.25
CA LYS A 308 15.66 4.72 -5.40
C LYS A 308 14.38 4.82 -6.23
N SER A 309 14.41 5.63 -7.27
CA SER A 309 13.22 5.94 -8.08
C SER A 309 12.80 4.81 -9.02
N ILE A 310 13.66 3.84 -9.32
CA ILE A 310 13.25 2.67 -10.15
C ILE A 310 12.16 1.82 -9.49
N PHE A 311 11.95 1.95 -8.19
CA PHE A 311 10.86 1.30 -7.45
C PHE A 311 9.62 2.20 -7.30
N ASP A 312 9.66 3.44 -7.80
CA ASP A 312 8.48 4.31 -7.83
C ASP A 312 7.54 3.85 -8.94
N ARG A 313 6.25 3.98 -8.71
CA ARG A 313 5.22 3.57 -9.68
C ARG A 313 5.28 4.43 -10.93
N TYR A 314 5.13 3.79 -12.09
CA TYR A 314 5.21 4.42 -13.42
C TYR A 314 6.55 5.05 -13.75
N PHE A 315 7.55 4.92 -12.88
CA PHE A 315 8.87 5.48 -13.15
C PHE A 315 9.60 4.66 -14.21
N ARG A 316 10.26 5.38 -15.10
CA ARG A 316 11.14 4.83 -16.14
C ARG A 316 12.35 5.72 -16.28
N VAL A 317 13.53 5.11 -16.40
CA VAL A 317 14.76 5.88 -16.62
C VAL A 317 14.63 6.70 -17.90
N PRO A 318 14.82 8.04 -17.85
CA PRO A 318 14.69 8.90 -19.02
C PRO A 318 15.61 8.45 -20.17
N GLY A 319 15.09 8.52 -21.40
CA GLY A 319 15.84 8.12 -22.60
C GLY A 319 15.88 6.61 -22.86
N THR A 320 15.22 5.77 -22.06
CA THR A 320 15.11 4.34 -22.37
C THR A 320 14.14 4.11 -23.53
N LYS A 321 14.59 3.31 -24.52
CA LYS A 321 13.77 2.88 -25.68
C LYS A 321 12.98 1.60 -25.37
N VAL A 322 13.32 0.88 -24.32
CA VAL A 322 12.66 -0.36 -23.91
C VAL A 322 11.25 -0.03 -23.43
N GLN A 323 10.25 -0.64 -24.06
CA GLN A 323 8.84 -0.44 -23.68
C GLN A 323 8.50 -1.15 -22.36
N GLY A 324 7.68 -0.51 -21.52
CA GLY A 324 7.22 -1.08 -20.24
C GLY A 324 6.22 -0.15 -19.54
N SER A 325 5.44 -0.69 -18.61
CA SER A 325 4.46 0.04 -17.78
C SER A 325 5.10 0.92 -16.70
N GLY A 326 6.31 0.56 -16.23
CA GLY A 326 6.95 1.15 -15.05
C GLY A 326 6.35 0.67 -13.74
N LEU A 327 5.57 -0.42 -13.73
CA LEU A 327 4.93 -0.99 -12.54
C LEU A 327 5.66 -2.23 -12.01
N GLY A 328 6.38 -2.96 -12.86
CA GLY A 328 6.95 -4.25 -12.50
C GLY A 328 7.83 -4.21 -11.24
N LEU A 329 8.81 -3.29 -11.16
CA LEU A 329 9.71 -3.21 -10.02
C LEU A 329 9.01 -2.72 -8.73
N SER A 330 8.06 -1.79 -8.83
CA SER A 330 7.28 -1.35 -7.65
C SER A 330 6.43 -2.48 -7.09
N ILE A 331 5.74 -3.24 -7.94
CA ILE A 331 4.95 -4.41 -7.52
C ILE A 331 5.86 -5.50 -6.95
N SER A 332 7.04 -5.73 -7.56
CA SER A 332 8.03 -6.67 -7.03
C SER A 332 8.45 -6.32 -5.62
N LYS A 333 8.74 -5.05 -5.36
CA LYS A 333 9.08 -4.54 -4.04
C LYS A 333 7.93 -4.77 -3.06
N ASP A 334 6.71 -4.37 -3.42
CA ASP A 334 5.52 -4.53 -2.59
C ASP A 334 5.29 -6.02 -2.21
N PHE A 335 5.47 -6.95 -3.15
CA PHE A 335 5.32 -8.38 -2.89
C PHE A 335 6.38 -8.92 -1.94
N VAL A 336 7.63 -8.52 -2.08
CA VAL A 336 8.73 -8.95 -1.20
C VAL A 336 8.54 -8.37 0.20
N GLU A 337 8.22 -7.08 0.33
CA GLU A 337 7.98 -6.44 1.63
C GLU A 337 6.81 -7.07 2.37
N ALA A 338 5.72 -7.42 1.67
CA ALA A 338 4.59 -8.11 2.27
C ALA A 338 4.98 -9.51 2.81
N GLN A 339 5.86 -10.26 2.12
CA GLN A 339 6.35 -11.57 2.57
C GLN A 339 7.20 -11.45 3.85
N ILE A 340 8.12 -10.48 3.89
CA ILE A 340 9.00 -10.24 5.06
C ILE A 340 8.17 -9.87 6.29
N THR A 341 7.19 -9.02 6.14
CA THR A 341 6.28 -8.61 7.23
C THR A 341 5.47 -9.80 7.77
N PHE A 342 5.12 -10.76 6.91
CA PHE A 342 4.36 -11.95 7.30
C PHE A 342 5.20 -12.96 8.09
N GLN A 343 6.52 -13.02 7.86
CA GLN A 343 7.44 -13.93 8.57
C GLN A 343 7.83 -13.44 9.98
N ALA A 344 7.58 -12.17 10.30
CA ALA A 344 7.90 -11.55 11.60
C ALA A 344 6.84 -11.83 12.70
N TRP A 345 5.86 -12.68 12.45
CA TRP A 345 4.84 -13.17 13.39
C TRP A 345 5.14 -14.65 13.65
#